data_3fe814a83d016cec478746c4273095c7
#
_entry.id   3fe814a83d016cec478746c4273095c7
#
_cell.length_a   1.000
_cell.length_b   1.000
_cell.length_c   1.000
_cell.angle_alpha   90.00
_cell.angle_beta   90.00
_cell.angle_gamma   90.00
#
_symmetry.space_group_name_H-M   'P 1'
#
loop_
_entity.id
_entity.type
_entity.pdbx_description
1 polymer ?
#
loop_
_entity_poly.entity_id
_entity_poly.type
_entity_poly.pdbx_seq_one_letter_code
_entity_poly.pdbx_strand_id
1 'polypeptide(L)'
;EPAEMSSWLKKILAQLHDEVLMRYYGCGLIAPEALKGARVLDLGCGAGRDVYALSQMVGEEGFVVGVDMTDAQLDVARSFQDYHREAFGYRASNVAFHKGYIESLGDLPLDPDSFDVIVSNCVVNLATDKQAVLRGAYELLKPGGEMYFSDVYADRRVPEAMARDEVLYGECLSGALYWNDFLNHAKVA
;
A
#
# COMPACT_ATOMS: atom_id res chain seq x y z
N GLU A 1 -4.70 24.40 2.20
CA GLU A 1 -3.92 23.90 3.35
C GLU A 1 -4.10 22.38 3.38
N PRO A 2 -3.03 21.58 3.53
CA PRO A 2 -3.17 20.15 3.73
C PRO A 2 -4.02 19.91 4.98
N ALA A 3 -5.01 19.01 4.88
CA ALA A 3 -5.86 18.67 6.00
C ALA A 3 -5.00 18.20 7.18
N GLU A 4 -5.19 18.78 8.35
CA GLU A 4 -4.41 18.40 9.53
C GLU A 4 -4.72 16.95 9.90
N MET A 5 -3.68 16.14 10.01
CA MET A 5 -3.80 14.72 10.39
C MET A 5 -4.58 14.59 11.71
N SER A 6 -5.57 13.72 11.74
CA SER A 6 -6.42 13.51 12.91
C SER A 6 -5.62 13.09 14.15
N SER A 7 -6.10 13.47 15.33
CA SER A 7 -5.39 13.22 16.60
C SER A 7 -5.24 11.72 16.90
N TRP A 8 -6.18 10.88 16.47
CA TRP A 8 -6.10 9.44 16.66
C TRP A 8 -5.04 8.82 15.75
N LEU A 9 -4.88 9.32 14.54
CA LEU A 9 -3.88 8.85 13.59
C LEU A 9 -2.45 9.21 14.05
N LYS A 10 -2.29 10.43 14.60
CA LYS A 10 -1.02 10.84 15.27
C LYS A 10 -0.64 9.89 16.41
N LYS A 11 -1.62 9.40 17.18
CA LYS A 11 -1.38 8.42 18.26
C LYS A 11 -0.96 7.05 17.74
N ILE A 12 -1.53 6.59 16.63
CA ILE A 12 -1.13 5.34 15.98
C ILE A 12 0.33 5.45 15.51
N LEU A 13 0.66 6.49 14.75
CA LEU A 13 2.01 6.69 14.23
C LEU A 13 3.07 6.86 15.33
N ALA A 14 2.71 7.45 16.47
CA ALA A 14 3.62 7.64 17.62
C ALA A 14 4.03 6.32 18.31
N GLN A 15 3.40 5.20 17.99
CA GLN A 15 3.77 3.87 18.52
C GLN A 15 4.67 3.08 17.54
N LEU A 16 4.90 3.62 16.34
CA LEU A 16 5.76 2.98 15.36
C LEU A 16 7.22 3.26 15.64
N HIS A 17 8.09 2.31 15.29
CA HIS A 17 9.53 2.46 15.46
C HIS A 17 10.08 3.56 14.55
N ASP A 18 10.99 4.37 15.08
CA ASP A 18 11.55 5.53 14.37
C ASP A 18 12.20 5.18 13.03
N GLU A 19 12.90 4.04 12.95
CA GLU A 19 13.52 3.61 11.70
C GLU A 19 12.51 3.29 10.60
N VAL A 20 11.36 2.72 10.96
CA VAL A 20 10.24 2.48 10.03
C VAL A 20 9.65 3.82 9.56
N LEU A 21 9.51 4.77 10.48
CA LEU A 21 9.00 6.11 10.16
C LEU A 21 9.96 6.90 9.25
N MET A 22 11.28 6.85 9.52
CA MET A 22 12.29 7.57 8.74
C MET A 22 12.44 7.07 7.30
N ARG A 23 12.11 5.82 7.02
CA ARG A 23 12.18 5.22 5.68
C ARG A 23 10.92 5.38 4.86
N TYR A 24 9.94 6.09 5.40
CA TYR A 24 8.70 6.32 4.71
C TYR A 24 8.89 7.29 3.53
N TYR A 25 8.39 6.87 2.37
CA TYR A 25 8.27 7.69 1.18
C TYR A 25 6.86 7.55 0.62
N GLY A 26 6.03 8.60 0.73
CA GLY A 26 4.64 8.54 0.29
C GLY A 26 3.87 9.84 0.60
N CYS A 27 2.64 9.91 0.10
CA CYS A 27 1.83 11.13 0.09
C CYS A 27 0.89 11.27 1.30
N GLY A 28 0.97 10.38 2.28
CA GLY A 28 0.09 10.37 3.44
C GLY A 28 -0.14 8.97 3.98
N LEU A 29 -1.16 8.76 4.79
CA LEU A 29 -1.62 7.44 5.20
C LEU A 29 -3.03 7.20 4.64
N ILE A 30 -3.21 6.10 3.95
CA ILE A 30 -4.52 5.65 3.51
C ILE A 30 -5.13 4.83 4.65
N ALA A 31 -6.10 5.40 5.32
CA ALA A 31 -6.72 4.85 6.50
C ALA A 31 -8.24 4.79 6.32
N PRO A 32 -8.77 3.75 5.64
CA PRO A 32 -10.21 3.53 5.56
C PRO A 32 -10.83 3.39 6.95
N GLU A 33 -12.09 3.77 7.09
CA GLU A 33 -12.84 3.56 8.32
C GLU A 33 -13.27 2.08 8.45
N ALA A 34 -13.61 1.65 9.67
CA ALA A 34 -14.19 0.35 9.96
C ALA A 34 -13.33 -0.88 9.59
N LEU A 35 -12.01 -0.81 9.79
CA LEU A 35 -11.08 -1.91 9.50
C LEU A 35 -11.00 -3.02 10.57
N LYS A 36 -11.71 -2.90 11.70
CA LYS A 36 -11.58 -3.86 12.81
C LYS A 36 -11.86 -5.30 12.37
N GLY A 37 -10.89 -6.19 12.57
CA GLY A 37 -10.96 -7.60 12.18
C GLY A 37 -10.72 -7.85 10.69
N ALA A 38 -10.49 -6.82 9.88
CA ALA A 38 -10.30 -6.95 8.45
C ALA A 38 -8.93 -7.60 8.10
N ARG A 39 -8.91 -8.26 6.96
CA ARG A 39 -7.68 -8.69 6.28
C ARG A 39 -7.33 -7.68 5.19
N VAL A 40 -6.19 -7.02 5.34
CA VAL A 40 -5.75 -5.90 4.49
C VAL A 40 -4.48 -6.26 3.74
N LEU A 41 -4.38 -5.84 2.48
CA LEU A 41 -3.16 -5.93 1.67
C LEU A 41 -2.66 -4.51 1.35
N ASP A 42 -1.38 -4.25 1.60
CA ASP A 42 -0.70 -3.00 1.26
C ASP A 42 0.27 -3.24 0.09
N LEU A 43 -0.01 -2.60 -1.04
CA LEU A 43 0.79 -2.68 -2.26
C LEU A 43 1.87 -1.60 -2.27
N GLY A 44 3.14 -2.03 -2.29
CA GLY A 44 4.30 -1.15 -2.16
C GLY A 44 4.53 -0.68 -0.74
N CYS A 45 4.54 -1.61 0.20
CA CYS A 45 4.55 -1.32 1.63
C CYS A 45 5.87 -0.70 2.16
N GLY A 46 6.94 -0.71 1.36
CA GLY A 46 8.25 -0.22 1.78
C GLY A 46 8.73 -0.84 3.09
N ALA A 47 9.19 -0.01 4.02
CA ALA A 47 9.63 -0.42 5.36
C ALA A 47 8.49 -0.75 6.34
N GLY A 48 7.24 -0.78 5.86
CA GLY A 48 6.09 -1.26 6.62
C GLY A 48 5.38 -0.22 7.48
N ARG A 49 5.61 1.10 7.29
CA ARG A 49 4.94 2.14 8.09
C ARG A 49 3.42 1.99 8.05
N ASP A 50 2.86 1.90 6.84
CA ASP A 50 1.41 1.83 6.67
C ASP A 50 0.87 0.47 7.11
N VAL A 51 1.61 -0.63 6.86
CA VAL A 51 1.28 -1.97 7.37
C VAL A 51 1.14 -1.98 8.89
N TYR A 52 2.08 -1.39 9.63
CA TYR A 52 2.01 -1.34 11.10
C TYR A 52 0.93 -0.40 11.61
N ALA A 53 0.69 0.73 10.94
CA ALA A 53 -0.43 1.59 11.27
C ALA A 53 -1.77 0.87 11.06
N LEU A 54 -1.94 0.19 9.93
CA LEU A 54 -3.11 -0.63 9.61
C LEU A 54 -3.26 -1.81 10.58
N SER A 55 -2.15 -2.43 11.03
CA SER A 55 -2.16 -3.48 12.06
C SER A 55 -2.88 -3.04 13.33
N GLN A 56 -2.63 -1.81 13.80
CA GLN A 56 -3.37 -1.27 14.94
C GLN A 56 -4.85 -1.03 14.63
N MET A 57 -5.18 -0.60 13.40
CA MET A 57 -6.55 -0.31 13.01
C MET A 57 -7.40 -1.58 12.85
N VAL A 58 -6.82 -2.65 12.29
CA VAL A 58 -7.52 -3.94 12.18
C VAL A 58 -7.62 -4.65 13.54
N GLY A 59 -6.74 -4.34 14.48
CA GLY A 59 -6.66 -4.98 15.79
C GLY A 59 -6.07 -6.39 15.76
N GLU A 60 -5.94 -7.02 16.93
CA GLU A 60 -5.27 -8.32 17.08
C GLU A 60 -5.92 -9.45 16.27
N GLU A 61 -7.22 -9.40 16.03
CA GLU A 61 -7.98 -10.40 15.27
C GLU A 61 -7.96 -10.17 13.75
N GLY A 62 -7.51 -8.99 13.28
CA GLY A 62 -7.30 -8.68 11.87
C GLY A 62 -5.90 -9.08 11.42
N PHE A 63 -5.62 -8.94 10.13
CA PHE A 63 -4.32 -9.30 9.57
C PHE A 63 -3.93 -8.35 8.43
N VAL A 64 -2.67 -7.93 8.39
CA VAL A 64 -2.17 -7.06 7.32
C VAL A 64 -1.01 -7.71 6.59
N VAL A 65 -1.09 -7.74 5.27
CA VAL A 65 0.00 -8.21 4.40
C VAL A 65 0.60 -7.02 3.67
N GLY A 66 1.92 -6.90 3.68
CA GLY A 66 2.65 -5.93 2.87
C GLY A 66 3.38 -6.62 1.72
N VAL A 67 3.32 -6.04 0.53
CA VAL A 67 4.07 -6.48 -0.65
C VAL A 67 4.99 -5.34 -1.10
N ASP A 68 6.28 -5.64 -1.31
CA ASP A 68 7.25 -4.72 -1.88
C ASP A 68 8.29 -5.48 -2.70
N MET A 69 8.88 -4.84 -3.70
CA MET A 69 9.92 -5.44 -4.54
C MET A 69 11.33 -5.30 -3.96
N THR A 70 11.52 -4.43 -2.96
CA THR A 70 12.83 -3.98 -2.46
C THR A 70 13.24 -4.73 -1.21
N ASP A 71 14.24 -5.60 -1.28
CA ASP A 71 14.73 -6.37 -0.12
C ASP A 71 15.13 -5.47 1.05
N ALA A 72 15.88 -4.39 0.79
CA ALA A 72 16.34 -3.48 1.84
C ALA A 72 15.21 -2.81 2.63
N GLN A 73 14.05 -2.61 2.02
CA GLN A 73 12.86 -2.10 2.70
C GLN A 73 12.18 -3.20 3.52
N LEU A 74 11.98 -4.37 2.91
CA LEU A 74 11.36 -5.51 3.57
C LEU A 74 12.18 -6.06 4.75
N ASP A 75 13.51 -6.00 4.68
CA ASP A 75 14.38 -6.41 5.78
C ASP A 75 14.16 -5.50 7.00
N VAL A 76 14.02 -4.20 6.81
CA VAL A 76 13.65 -3.27 7.88
C VAL A 76 12.24 -3.60 8.39
N ALA A 77 11.26 -3.73 7.51
CA ALA A 77 9.90 -4.07 7.91
C ALA A 77 9.87 -5.32 8.79
N ARG A 78 10.51 -6.41 8.36
CA ARG A 78 10.54 -7.69 9.08
C ARG A 78 11.29 -7.61 10.41
N SER A 79 12.34 -6.80 10.52
CA SER A 79 13.16 -6.70 11.74
C SER A 79 12.42 -6.09 12.93
N PHE A 80 11.34 -5.34 12.68
CA PHE A 80 10.55 -4.68 13.72
C PHE A 80 9.19 -5.33 14.00
N GLN A 81 8.93 -6.54 13.51
CA GLN A 81 7.66 -7.25 13.78
C GLN A 81 7.43 -7.50 15.27
N ASP A 82 8.45 -8.02 15.98
CA ASP A 82 8.34 -8.28 17.42
C ASP A 82 8.19 -6.99 18.22
N TYR A 83 8.93 -5.93 17.85
CA TYR A 83 8.77 -4.62 18.47
C TYR A 83 7.31 -4.14 18.41
N HIS A 84 6.70 -4.17 17.22
CA HIS A 84 5.34 -3.68 17.05
C HIS A 84 4.31 -4.60 17.72
N ARG A 85 4.49 -5.92 17.65
CA ARG A 85 3.67 -6.88 18.40
C ARG A 85 3.63 -6.54 19.89
N GLU A 86 4.80 -6.27 20.49
CA GLU A 86 4.92 -5.92 21.91
C GLU A 86 4.34 -4.54 22.21
N ALA A 87 4.67 -3.54 21.40
CA ALA A 87 4.16 -2.17 21.56
C ALA A 87 2.63 -2.09 21.50
N PHE A 88 2.01 -2.94 20.66
CA PHE A 88 0.56 -3.00 20.50
C PHE A 88 -0.12 -3.92 21.53
N GLY A 89 0.66 -4.70 22.30
CA GLY A 89 0.15 -5.63 23.29
C GLY A 89 -0.48 -6.90 22.70
N TYR A 90 -0.08 -7.29 21.47
CA TYR A 90 -0.62 -8.46 20.79
C TYR A 90 0.08 -9.75 21.22
N ARG A 91 -0.67 -10.85 21.29
CA ARG A 91 -0.14 -12.20 21.59
C ARG A 91 0.74 -12.73 20.49
N ALA A 92 0.40 -12.42 19.25
CA ALA A 92 1.14 -12.81 18.05
C ALA A 92 1.20 -11.65 17.06
N SER A 93 2.21 -11.63 16.20
CA SER A 93 2.27 -10.68 15.10
C SER A 93 1.11 -10.93 14.13
N ASN A 94 0.39 -9.87 13.78
CA ASN A 94 -0.71 -9.90 12.83
C ASN A 94 -0.33 -9.27 11.48
N VAL A 95 0.97 -9.27 11.14
CA VAL A 95 1.47 -8.79 9.86
C VAL A 95 2.36 -9.82 9.18
N ALA A 96 2.39 -9.78 7.84
CA ALA A 96 3.31 -10.54 7.00
C ALA A 96 3.86 -9.67 5.88
N PHE A 97 5.08 -9.96 5.41
CA PHE A 97 5.74 -9.21 4.35
C PHE A 97 6.23 -10.17 3.25
N HIS A 98 5.77 -9.94 2.02
CA HIS A 98 6.17 -10.72 0.85
C HIS A 98 6.97 -9.86 -0.14
N LYS A 99 8.04 -10.43 -0.67
CA LYS A 99 8.76 -9.83 -1.78
C LYS A 99 8.04 -10.15 -3.08
N GLY A 100 7.72 -9.12 -3.86
CA GLY A 100 7.14 -9.30 -5.19
C GLY A 100 6.84 -7.98 -5.86
N TYR A 101 6.52 -8.09 -7.15
CA TYR A 101 6.05 -6.97 -7.95
C TYR A 101 4.54 -6.87 -7.87
N ILE A 102 4.02 -5.67 -7.75
CA ILE A 102 2.57 -5.44 -7.67
C ILE A 102 1.83 -5.77 -8.96
N GLU A 103 2.53 -5.85 -10.09
CA GLU A 103 2.02 -6.33 -11.37
C GLU A 103 1.89 -7.86 -11.46
N SER A 104 2.51 -8.59 -10.53
CA SER A 104 2.58 -10.06 -10.54
C SER A 104 2.05 -10.65 -9.23
N LEU A 105 0.94 -10.14 -8.71
CA LEU A 105 0.35 -10.58 -7.43
C LEU A 105 -0.02 -12.07 -7.43
N GLY A 106 -0.36 -12.64 -8.59
CA GLY A 106 -0.64 -14.06 -8.74
C GLY A 106 0.55 -15.00 -8.53
N ASP A 107 1.79 -14.48 -8.54
CA ASP A 107 3.00 -15.25 -8.26
C ASP A 107 3.29 -15.37 -6.75
N LEU A 108 2.55 -14.64 -5.92
CA LEU A 108 2.74 -14.60 -4.47
C LEU A 108 1.84 -15.63 -3.76
N PRO A 109 2.24 -16.07 -2.56
CA PRO A 109 1.44 -17.00 -1.76
C PRO A 109 0.23 -16.28 -1.11
N LEU A 110 -0.61 -15.68 -1.94
CA LEU A 110 -1.82 -14.96 -1.57
C LEU A 110 -3.02 -15.68 -2.14
N ASP A 111 -4.00 -15.96 -1.30
CA ASP A 111 -5.21 -16.66 -1.74
C ASP A 111 -6.17 -15.68 -2.45
N PRO A 112 -6.79 -16.06 -3.57
CA PRO A 112 -7.88 -15.29 -4.18
C PRO A 112 -9.02 -15.06 -3.20
N ASP A 113 -9.81 -14.01 -3.42
CA ASP A 113 -10.99 -13.67 -2.61
C ASP A 113 -10.73 -13.63 -1.10
N SER A 114 -9.52 -13.21 -0.68
CA SER A 114 -9.10 -13.32 0.72
C SER A 114 -8.98 -11.99 1.46
N PHE A 115 -8.94 -10.85 0.76
CA PHE A 115 -8.77 -9.54 1.37
C PHE A 115 -10.08 -8.74 1.40
N ASP A 116 -10.35 -8.12 2.54
CA ASP A 116 -11.48 -7.20 2.70
C ASP A 116 -11.16 -5.83 2.10
N VAL A 117 -9.89 -5.41 2.25
CA VAL A 117 -9.41 -4.12 1.76
C VAL A 117 -8.01 -4.28 1.17
N ILE A 118 -7.77 -3.61 0.05
CA ILE A 118 -6.43 -3.40 -0.52
C ILE A 118 -6.12 -1.91 -0.48
N VAL A 119 -4.92 -1.55 -0.03
CA VAL A 119 -4.44 -0.17 -0.03
C VAL A 119 -3.19 -0.03 -0.89
N SER A 120 -2.95 1.18 -1.43
CA SER A 120 -1.71 1.51 -2.12
C SER A 120 -1.43 3.00 -2.03
N ASN A 121 -0.20 3.39 -1.71
CA ASN A 121 0.17 4.78 -1.49
C ASN A 121 1.35 5.18 -2.37
N CYS A 122 1.09 5.95 -3.44
CA CYS A 122 2.08 6.48 -4.39
C CYS A 122 2.96 5.41 -5.08
N VAL A 123 2.41 4.24 -5.40
CA VAL A 123 3.16 3.11 -5.98
C VAL A 123 2.59 2.64 -7.31
N VAL A 124 1.28 2.75 -7.53
CA VAL A 124 0.64 2.28 -8.78
C VAL A 124 1.24 2.98 -10.00
N ASN A 125 1.61 4.25 -9.89
CA ASN A 125 2.25 4.99 -10.99
C ASN A 125 3.65 4.48 -11.35
N LEU A 126 4.34 3.80 -10.44
CA LEU A 126 5.65 3.18 -10.69
C LEU A 126 5.52 1.82 -11.40
N ALA A 127 4.34 1.21 -11.39
CA ALA A 127 4.10 -0.03 -12.11
C ALA A 127 4.17 0.17 -13.63
N THR A 128 4.81 -0.76 -14.32
CA THR A 128 4.91 -0.73 -15.79
C THR A 128 3.59 -1.16 -16.45
N ASP A 129 2.87 -2.10 -15.83
CA ASP A 129 1.54 -2.57 -16.25
C ASP A 129 0.51 -2.32 -15.13
N LYS A 130 -0.09 -1.13 -15.15
CA LYS A 130 -1.10 -0.73 -14.17
C LYS A 130 -2.39 -1.54 -14.27
N GLN A 131 -2.70 -2.06 -15.46
CA GLN A 131 -3.85 -2.93 -15.65
C GLN A 131 -3.66 -4.29 -14.98
N ALA A 132 -2.43 -4.84 -15.03
CA ALA A 132 -2.09 -6.06 -14.29
C ALA A 132 -2.22 -5.85 -12.77
N VAL A 133 -1.79 -4.69 -12.24
CA VAL A 133 -1.97 -4.34 -10.83
C VAL A 133 -3.46 -4.37 -10.44
N LEU A 134 -4.30 -3.67 -11.21
CA LEU A 134 -5.74 -3.59 -10.90
C LEU A 134 -6.42 -4.96 -10.99
N ARG A 135 -6.06 -5.77 -11.99
CA ARG A 135 -6.60 -7.12 -12.15
C ARG A 135 -6.18 -8.03 -10.99
N GLY A 136 -4.88 -8.05 -10.65
CA GLY A 136 -4.39 -8.84 -9.53
C GLY A 136 -5.02 -8.41 -8.19
N ALA A 137 -5.21 -7.10 -7.99
CA ALA A 137 -5.93 -6.59 -6.82
C ALA A 137 -7.39 -7.07 -6.80
N TYR A 138 -8.08 -7.01 -7.94
CA TYR A 138 -9.47 -7.48 -8.06
C TYR A 138 -9.60 -8.98 -7.74
N GLU A 139 -8.68 -9.81 -8.24
CA GLU A 139 -8.67 -11.27 -7.99
C GLU A 139 -8.44 -11.62 -6.50
N LEU A 140 -7.72 -10.77 -5.77
CA LEU A 140 -7.44 -10.98 -4.34
C LEU A 140 -8.53 -10.43 -3.41
N LEU A 141 -9.35 -9.48 -3.88
CA LEU A 141 -10.45 -8.91 -3.10
C LEU A 141 -11.59 -9.91 -2.95
N LYS A 142 -12.15 -10.00 -1.75
CA LYS A 142 -13.41 -10.68 -1.50
C LYS A 142 -14.54 -10.02 -2.28
N PRO A 143 -15.63 -10.74 -2.61
CA PRO A 143 -16.85 -10.10 -3.08
C PRO A 143 -17.31 -8.99 -2.12
N GLY A 144 -17.42 -7.76 -2.63
CA GLY A 144 -17.73 -6.57 -1.82
C GLY A 144 -16.53 -5.95 -1.10
N GLY A 145 -15.31 -6.46 -1.31
CA GLY A 145 -14.08 -5.83 -0.85
C GLY A 145 -13.77 -4.56 -1.63
N GLU A 146 -12.92 -3.70 -1.07
CA GLU A 146 -12.67 -2.36 -1.60
C GLU A 146 -11.16 -2.09 -1.75
N MET A 147 -10.79 -1.35 -2.80
CA MET A 147 -9.43 -0.84 -2.99
C MET A 147 -9.38 0.67 -2.75
N TYR A 148 -8.49 1.07 -1.85
CA TYR A 148 -8.20 2.48 -1.54
C TYR A 148 -6.77 2.80 -1.93
N PHE A 149 -6.58 3.85 -2.69
CA PHE A 149 -5.22 4.25 -3.07
C PHE A 149 -5.12 5.75 -3.28
N SER A 150 -3.90 6.27 -3.13
CA SER A 150 -3.53 7.66 -3.41
C SER A 150 -2.37 7.65 -4.37
N ASP A 151 -2.51 8.38 -5.47
CA ASP A 151 -1.45 8.53 -6.46
C ASP A 151 -1.63 9.81 -7.27
N VAL A 152 -0.60 10.18 -8.04
CA VAL A 152 -0.66 11.37 -8.92
C VAL A 152 -1.37 11.03 -10.22
N TYR A 153 -2.33 11.88 -10.62
CA TYR A 153 -3.02 11.79 -11.89
C TYR A 153 -2.81 13.04 -12.72
N ALA A 154 -2.73 12.88 -14.04
CA ALA A 154 -2.65 13.99 -14.98
C ALA A 154 -4.04 14.39 -15.50
N ASP A 155 -4.25 15.68 -15.78
CA ASP A 155 -5.46 16.21 -16.42
C ASP A 155 -5.52 15.89 -17.93
N ARG A 156 -4.41 15.41 -18.48
CA ARG A 156 -4.23 14.98 -19.87
C ARG A 156 -3.15 13.90 -19.96
N ARG A 157 -3.02 13.24 -21.11
CA ARG A 157 -1.95 12.26 -21.32
C ARG A 157 -0.59 12.93 -21.27
N VAL A 158 0.32 12.36 -20.48
CA VAL A 158 1.70 12.82 -20.34
C VAL A 158 2.40 12.69 -21.71
N PRO A 159 3.07 13.73 -22.21
CA PRO A 159 3.82 13.68 -23.46
C PRO A 159 4.91 12.60 -23.42
N GLU A 160 5.15 11.89 -24.54
CA GLU A 160 6.08 10.78 -24.62
C GLU A 160 7.51 11.12 -24.17
N ALA A 161 7.96 12.34 -24.45
CA ALA A 161 9.29 12.82 -24.02
C ALA A 161 9.39 12.91 -22.49
N MET A 162 8.32 13.27 -21.80
CA MET A 162 8.29 13.31 -20.33
C MET A 162 8.06 11.90 -19.73
N ALA A 163 7.30 11.05 -20.41
CA ALA A 163 7.04 9.69 -19.97
C ALA A 163 8.32 8.81 -19.92
N ARG A 164 9.36 9.20 -20.69
CA ARG A 164 10.66 8.50 -20.74
C ARG A 164 11.72 9.11 -19.82
N ASP A 165 11.40 10.16 -19.10
CA ASP A 165 12.33 10.81 -18.17
C ASP A 165 12.43 10.00 -16.88
N GLU A 166 13.61 9.47 -16.58
CA GLU A 166 13.85 8.60 -15.42
C GLU A 166 13.70 9.35 -14.09
N VAL A 167 14.03 10.64 -14.04
CA VAL A 167 13.89 11.45 -12.81
C VAL A 167 12.42 11.69 -12.54
N LEU A 168 11.67 12.14 -13.56
CA LEU A 168 10.22 12.34 -13.44
C LEU A 168 9.47 11.03 -13.16
N TYR A 169 10.01 9.89 -13.61
CA TYR A 169 9.44 8.57 -13.30
C TYR A 169 9.60 8.24 -11.82
N GLY A 170 10.80 8.42 -11.26
CA GLY A 170 11.06 8.24 -9.84
C GLY A 170 10.24 9.16 -8.93
N GLU A 171 9.87 10.35 -9.43
CA GLU A 171 8.99 11.30 -8.74
C GLU A 171 7.48 11.03 -8.97
N CYS A 172 7.11 9.85 -9.50
CA CYS A 172 5.74 9.46 -9.84
C CYS A 172 5.02 10.34 -10.87
N LEU A 173 5.73 11.24 -11.56
CA LEU A 173 5.14 12.19 -12.49
C LEU A 173 5.00 11.63 -13.90
N SER A 174 6.06 11.03 -14.45
CA SER A 174 6.02 10.48 -15.81
C SER A 174 5.19 9.20 -15.93
N GLY A 175 5.03 8.47 -14.81
CA GLY A 175 4.13 7.32 -14.71
C GLY A 175 2.66 7.67 -14.49
N ALA A 176 2.34 8.95 -14.22
CA ALA A 176 0.98 9.40 -13.95
C ALA A 176 0.07 9.21 -15.17
N LEU A 177 -1.00 8.44 -14.97
CA LEU A 177 -2.02 8.28 -16.01
C LEU A 177 -2.91 9.53 -16.13
N TYR A 178 -3.40 9.78 -17.33
CA TYR A 178 -4.57 10.63 -17.51
C TYR A 178 -5.74 9.99 -16.73
N TRP A 179 -6.40 10.77 -15.86
CA TRP A 179 -7.40 10.23 -14.91
C TRP A 179 -8.52 9.42 -15.59
N ASN A 180 -8.92 9.79 -16.83
CA ASN A 180 -9.94 9.07 -17.56
C ASN A 180 -9.43 7.74 -18.14
N ASP A 181 -8.14 7.66 -18.50
CA ASP A 181 -7.52 6.38 -18.91
C ASP A 181 -7.47 5.42 -17.72
N PHE A 182 -7.14 5.91 -16.53
CA PHE A 182 -7.21 5.11 -15.29
C PHE A 182 -8.63 4.55 -15.04
N LEU A 183 -9.67 5.40 -15.12
CA LEU A 183 -11.06 4.94 -14.94
C LEU A 183 -11.45 3.85 -15.95
N ASN A 184 -10.93 3.92 -17.19
CA ASN A 184 -11.18 2.89 -18.19
C ASN A 184 -10.45 1.58 -17.84
N HIS A 185 -9.21 1.64 -17.35
CA HIS A 185 -8.50 0.46 -16.86
C HIS A 185 -9.22 -0.21 -15.69
N ALA A 186 -9.69 0.58 -14.72
CA ALA A 186 -10.41 0.06 -13.55
C ALA A 186 -11.76 -0.61 -13.90
N LYS A 187 -12.42 -0.18 -15.00
CA LYS A 187 -13.69 -0.79 -15.43
C LYS A 187 -13.54 -2.13 -16.11
N VAL A 188 -12.35 -2.47 -16.60
CA VAL A 188 -12.09 -3.72 -17.37
C VAL A 188 -11.17 -4.67 -16.58
N ALA A 189 -10.75 -4.31 -15.38
CA ALA A 189 -10.11 -5.18 -14.43
C ALA A 189 -11.16 -6.05 -13.73
#